data_8efe42f7dfb67bfd977b9166af63d996
#
_entry.id   8efe42f7dfb67bfd977b9166af63d996
#
_cell.length_a   1.000
_cell.length_b   1.000
_cell.length_c   1.000
_cell.angle_alpha   90.00
_cell.angle_beta   90.00
_cell.angle_gamma   90.00
#
_symmetry.space_group_name_H-M   'P 1'
#
loop_
_entity.id
_entity.type
_entity.pdbx_description
1 polymer ?
#
loop_
_entity_poly.entity_id
_entity_poly.type
_entity_poly.pdbx_seq_one_letter_code
_entity_poly.pdbx_strand_id
1 'polypeptide(L)'
;LALRESWLSAHYKERVANFRFGAKPTHNADSTEVYVLVIGETARSSNFQLYGYDRPTNPQLSRESSLLVFKNVRSQSNTTHKSVPMLLTAAKADDHSRLYHEKGILAAFGEAGYRTAFFSNQLRNHSYIDFLGEEAHNTCFIREKQPSQQPDDEQLLPYVAQELAKHPKKLFIVLHMYGSHFNYRDRYSRTNARFLPDEPTEAKVENRPQLI
;
A
#
# COMPACT_ATOMS: atom_id res chain seq x y z
N LEU A 1 -6.32 12.44 24.80
CA LEU A 1 -5.49 11.89 23.70
C LEU A 1 -6.24 11.92 22.38
N ALA A 2 -7.40 11.25 22.26
CA ALA A 2 -8.15 11.13 21.00
C ALA A 2 -8.53 12.49 20.37
N LEU A 3 -9.01 13.47 21.15
CA LEU A 3 -9.36 14.81 20.64
C LEU A 3 -8.14 15.55 20.06
N ARG A 4 -6.97 15.40 20.69
CA ARG A 4 -5.73 16.00 20.19
C ARG A 4 -5.31 15.36 18.88
N GLU A 5 -5.37 14.04 18.77
CA GLU A 5 -5.02 13.31 17.54
C GLU A 5 -5.97 13.65 16.39
N SER A 6 -7.27 13.73 16.68
CA SER A 6 -8.28 14.16 15.70
C SER A 6 -8.01 15.59 15.19
N TRP A 7 -7.68 16.52 16.09
CA TRP A 7 -7.32 17.88 15.70
C TRP A 7 -6.05 17.93 14.86
N LEU A 8 -4.99 17.19 15.27
CA LEU A 8 -3.74 17.11 14.53
C LEU A 8 -3.94 16.56 13.13
N SER A 9 -4.79 15.55 12.98
CA SER A 9 -5.15 14.96 11.69
C SER A 9 -5.90 15.96 10.81
N ALA A 10 -6.92 16.63 11.35
CA ALA A 10 -7.72 17.60 10.61
C ALA A 10 -6.89 18.79 10.05
N HIS A 11 -5.80 19.16 10.72
CA HIS A 11 -4.94 20.28 10.32
C HIS A 11 -3.60 19.83 9.72
N TYR A 12 -3.52 18.58 9.26
CA TYR A 12 -2.27 18.03 8.73
C TYR A 12 -1.66 18.90 7.63
N LYS A 13 -2.42 19.23 6.60
CA LYS A 13 -1.94 20.00 5.43
C LYS A 13 -1.37 21.35 5.81
N GLU A 14 -2.00 22.07 6.73
CA GLU A 14 -1.54 23.36 7.22
C GLU A 14 -0.22 23.22 7.99
N ARG A 15 -0.15 22.20 8.84
CA ARG A 15 1.01 21.96 9.72
C ARG A 15 2.28 21.61 8.94
N VAL A 16 2.15 20.86 7.84
CA VAL A 16 3.28 20.43 7.02
C VAL A 16 3.52 21.32 5.79
N ALA A 17 2.74 22.39 5.62
CA ALA A 17 2.79 23.23 4.41
C ALA A 17 4.20 23.72 4.09
N ASN A 18 4.94 24.14 5.09
CA ASN A 18 6.30 24.66 4.98
C ASN A 18 7.40 23.60 5.13
N PHE A 19 7.04 22.34 5.42
CA PHE A 19 8.02 21.28 5.56
C PHE A 19 8.65 20.94 4.20
N ARG A 20 9.98 20.78 4.19
CA ARG A 20 10.76 20.33 3.04
C ARG A 20 11.83 19.36 3.51
N PHE A 21 12.00 18.27 2.76
CA PHE A 21 13.10 17.33 2.96
C PHE A 21 14.45 17.89 2.48
N GLY A 22 14.42 18.80 1.50
CA GLY A 22 15.59 19.20 0.75
C GLY A 22 16.16 18.04 -0.09
N ALA A 23 15.29 17.10 -0.46
CA ALA A 23 15.68 15.89 -1.18
C ALA A 23 16.19 16.22 -2.59
N LYS A 24 17.28 15.55 -2.99
CA LYS A 24 17.92 15.71 -4.30
C LYS A 24 18.14 14.33 -4.91
N PRO A 25 18.06 14.20 -6.25
CA PRO A 25 18.40 12.95 -6.91
C PRO A 25 19.90 12.66 -6.73
N THR A 26 20.22 11.39 -6.46
CA THR A 26 21.61 10.92 -6.34
C THR A 26 22.14 10.34 -7.65
N HIS A 27 21.24 10.02 -8.59
CA HIS A 27 21.58 9.45 -9.88
C HIS A 27 21.55 10.50 -10.98
N ASN A 28 22.15 10.18 -12.14
CA ASN A 28 22.18 11.05 -13.29
C ASN A 28 20.76 11.53 -13.68
N ALA A 29 20.62 12.80 -14.00
CA ALA A 29 19.36 13.41 -14.42
C ALA A 29 18.76 12.75 -15.67
N ASP A 30 19.60 12.17 -16.53
CA ASP A 30 19.17 11.54 -17.79
C ASP A 30 18.76 10.06 -17.66
N SER A 31 19.01 9.42 -16.51
CA SER A 31 18.57 8.05 -16.30
C SER A 31 17.06 7.96 -16.17
N THR A 32 16.46 6.94 -16.82
CA THR A 32 15.06 6.60 -16.59
C THR A 32 14.97 5.72 -15.36
N GLU A 33 14.18 6.17 -14.38
CA GLU A 33 14.00 5.48 -13.11
C GLU A 33 12.52 5.38 -12.77
N VAL A 34 12.05 4.14 -12.60
CA VAL A 34 10.67 3.86 -12.17
C VAL A 34 10.71 3.01 -10.92
N TYR A 35 10.16 3.54 -9.85
CA TYR A 35 10.00 2.84 -8.58
C TYR A 35 8.52 2.62 -8.29
N VAL A 36 8.16 1.40 -7.91
CA VAL A 36 6.80 1.05 -7.51
C VAL A 36 6.84 0.43 -6.12
N LEU A 37 6.23 1.09 -5.15
CA LEU A 37 6.02 0.58 -3.80
C LEU A 37 4.62 -0.04 -3.74
N VAL A 38 4.55 -1.35 -3.56
CA VAL A 38 3.28 -2.06 -3.38
C VAL A 38 3.07 -2.34 -1.89
N ILE A 39 2.03 -1.74 -1.32
CA ILE A 39 1.63 -1.94 0.07
C ILE A 39 0.49 -2.96 0.09
N GLY A 40 0.80 -4.17 0.56
CA GLY A 40 -0.20 -5.23 0.78
C GLY A 40 -1.06 -4.97 2.02
N GLU A 41 -2.16 -5.68 2.14
CA GLU A 41 -3.07 -5.63 3.29
C GLU A 41 -3.30 -7.04 3.83
N THR A 42 -3.22 -7.20 5.15
CA THR A 42 -3.52 -8.43 5.91
C THR A 42 -2.77 -9.68 5.40
N ALA A 43 -1.61 -9.49 4.76
CA ALA A 43 -0.79 -10.57 4.23
C ALA A 43 0.21 -11.04 5.31
N ARG A 44 0.08 -12.31 5.75
CA ARG A 44 0.95 -12.92 6.76
C ARG A 44 2.08 -13.68 6.08
N SER A 45 3.33 -13.42 6.48
CA SER A 45 4.51 -14.12 5.94
C SER A 45 4.42 -15.64 6.09
N SER A 46 3.81 -16.14 7.18
CA SER A 46 3.59 -17.56 7.41
C SER A 46 2.65 -18.23 6.39
N ASN A 47 1.92 -17.46 5.60
CA ASN A 47 1.04 -17.96 4.54
C ASN A 47 1.62 -17.73 3.13
N PHE A 48 2.89 -17.33 3.03
CA PHE A 48 3.58 -17.16 1.75
C PHE A 48 4.47 -18.36 1.43
N GLN A 49 4.31 -18.94 0.26
CA GLN A 49 5.19 -20.00 -0.25
C GLN A 49 6.67 -19.58 -0.24
N LEU A 50 6.96 -18.30 -0.51
CA LEU A 50 8.31 -17.72 -0.44
C LEU A 50 8.98 -17.87 0.92
N TYR A 51 8.22 -18.01 1.99
CA TYR A 51 8.72 -18.17 3.35
C TYR A 51 8.58 -19.60 3.89
N GLY A 52 8.23 -20.56 3.00
CA GLY A 52 8.15 -21.97 3.35
C GLY A 52 6.73 -22.48 3.68
N TYR A 53 5.68 -21.74 3.30
CA TYR A 53 4.33 -22.26 3.40
C TYR A 53 4.08 -23.34 2.33
N ASP A 54 3.47 -24.45 2.72
CA ASP A 54 3.29 -25.64 1.88
C ASP A 54 2.34 -25.42 0.69
N ARG A 55 1.46 -24.45 0.77
CA ARG A 55 0.52 -24.15 -0.32
C ARG A 55 1.13 -23.15 -1.31
N PRO A 56 0.86 -23.30 -2.62
CA PRO A 56 1.35 -22.38 -3.65
C PRO A 56 0.55 -21.06 -3.66
N THR A 57 0.74 -20.23 -2.63
CA THR A 57 0.03 -18.96 -2.45
C THR A 57 0.58 -17.84 -3.33
N ASN A 58 1.85 -17.89 -3.72
CA ASN A 58 2.49 -16.91 -4.58
C ASN A 58 3.46 -17.56 -5.60
N PRO A 59 2.94 -18.47 -6.46
CA PRO A 59 3.79 -19.27 -7.35
C PRO A 59 4.49 -18.45 -8.42
N GLN A 60 3.91 -17.35 -8.89
CA GLN A 60 4.55 -16.48 -9.89
C GLN A 60 5.72 -15.72 -9.26
N LEU A 61 5.51 -15.11 -8.11
CA LEU A 61 6.55 -14.40 -7.37
C LEU A 61 7.70 -15.34 -6.99
N SER A 62 7.41 -16.59 -6.64
CA SER A 62 8.42 -17.61 -6.31
C SER A 62 9.30 -18.02 -7.50
N ARG A 63 8.90 -17.71 -8.74
CA ARG A 63 9.67 -17.98 -9.97
C ARG A 63 10.48 -16.79 -10.44
N GLU A 64 10.29 -15.63 -9.83
CA GLU A 64 10.99 -14.40 -10.20
C GLU A 64 12.47 -14.48 -9.76
N SER A 65 13.38 -14.52 -10.74
CA SER A 65 14.81 -14.73 -10.48
C SER A 65 15.53 -13.50 -9.91
N SER A 66 14.97 -12.31 -10.14
CA SER A 66 15.51 -11.04 -9.63
C SER A 66 14.99 -10.66 -8.24
N LEU A 67 14.16 -11.53 -7.65
CA LEU A 67 13.51 -11.25 -6.37
C LEU A 67 14.50 -11.28 -5.19
N LEU A 68 14.52 -10.20 -4.42
CA LEU A 68 15.19 -10.14 -3.12
C LEU A 68 14.18 -10.39 -2.01
N VAL A 69 14.35 -11.47 -1.25
CA VAL A 69 13.44 -11.88 -0.19
C VAL A 69 14.01 -11.52 1.18
N PHE A 70 13.31 -10.64 1.89
CA PHE A 70 13.65 -10.23 3.25
C PHE A 70 12.92 -11.11 4.27
N LYS A 71 13.65 -11.92 5.04
CA LYS A 71 13.07 -12.88 5.98
C LYS A 71 12.86 -12.32 7.40
N ASN A 72 13.46 -11.18 7.71
CA ASN A 72 13.40 -10.59 9.06
C ASN A 72 12.85 -9.18 9.04
N VAL A 73 11.63 -9.03 8.49
CA VAL A 73 10.89 -7.77 8.45
C VAL A 73 9.65 -7.89 9.33
N ARG A 74 9.38 -6.85 10.12
CA ARG A 74 8.20 -6.78 11.00
C ARG A 74 7.46 -5.48 10.75
N SER A 75 6.14 -5.56 10.68
CA SER A 75 5.29 -4.36 10.71
C SER A 75 5.40 -3.68 12.08
N GLN A 76 5.46 -2.37 12.07
CA GLN A 76 5.51 -1.56 13.30
C GLN A 76 4.15 -1.48 14.02
N SER A 77 3.06 -1.90 13.38
CA SER A 77 1.72 -1.98 13.97
C SER A 77 0.91 -3.09 13.31
N ASN A 78 -0.12 -3.55 14.01
CA ASN A 78 -1.09 -4.56 13.54
C ASN A 78 -2.37 -3.94 12.96
N THR A 79 -2.40 -2.64 12.74
CA THR A 79 -3.55 -1.93 12.16
C THR A 79 -3.09 -1.06 11.00
N THR A 80 -3.83 -1.09 9.89
CA THR A 80 -3.51 -0.41 8.63
C THR A 80 -3.32 1.10 8.82
N HIS A 81 -4.24 1.75 9.53
CA HIS A 81 -4.18 3.19 9.76
C HIS A 81 -3.01 3.67 10.64
N LYS A 82 -2.26 2.75 11.25
CA LYS A 82 -1.00 3.04 11.95
C LYS A 82 0.21 2.57 11.15
N SER A 83 0.17 1.34 10.62
CA SER A 83 1.32 0.75 9.91
C SER A 83 1.63 1.45 8.59
N VAL A 84 0.62 1.79 7.80
CA VAL A 84 0.82 2.43 6.49
C VAL A 84 1.40 3.85 6.61
N PRO A 85 0.92 4.74 7.50
CA PRO A 85 1.62 6.01 7.74
C PRO A 85 3.08 5.85 8.17
N MET A 86 3.41 4.84 8.99
CA MET A 86 4.80 4.57 9.37
C MET A 86 5.65 3.97 8.22
N LEU A 87 5.03 3.36 7.21
CA LEU A 87 5.72 2.96 5.97
C LEU A 87 5.98 4.15 5.04
N LEU A 88 5.09 5.13 5.05
CA LEU A 88 5.15 6.28 4.14
C LEU A 88 5.88 7.48 4.73
N THR A 89 6.24 7.46 6.02
CA THR A 89 6.91 8.55 6.73
C THR A 89 8.12 8.05 7.52
N ALA A 90 8.80 8.96 8.18
CA ALA A 90 9.87 8.63 9.12
C ALA A 90 9.37 8.41 10.57
N ALA A 91 8.04 8.37 10.80
CA ALA A 91 7.46 8.03 12.09
C ALA A 91 7.72 6.57 12.46
N LYS A 92 7.80 6.29 13.76
CA LYS A 92 8.07 4.96 14.31
C LYS A 92 7.02 4.59 15.36
N ALA A 93 6.95 3.30 15.69
CA ALA A 93 5.99 2.79 16.69
C ALA A 93 6.16 3.41 18.09
N ASP A 94 7.37 3.76 18.45
CA ASP A 94 7.74 4.41 19.73
C ASP A 94 7.75 5.95 19.64
N ASP A 95 7.78 6.52 18.42
CA ASP A 95 7.73 7.96 18.19
C ASP A 95 6.90 8.31 16.95
N HIS A 96 5.65 8.71 17.19
CA HIS A 96 4.73 9.17 16.15
C HIS A 96 4.83 10.68 15.89
N SER A 97 5.69 11.43 16.60
CA SER A 97 5.72 12.89 16.52
C SER A 97 5.97 13.40 15.11
N ARG A 98 6.83 12.73 14.36
CA ARG A 98 7.17 13.08 12.99
C ARG A 98 5.97 13.05 12.04
N LEU A 99 5.01 12.14 12.25
CA LEU A 99 3.76 12.08 11.50
C LEU A 99 2.97 13.39 11.55
N TYR A 100 3.11 14.15 12.63
CA TYR A 100 2.35 15.38 12.82
C TYR A 100 3.02 16.63 12.24
N HIS A 101 4.29 16.56 11.86
CA HIS A 101 5.11 17.71 11.49
C HIS A 101 5.85 17.56 10.17
N GLU A 102 5.92 16.37 9.62
CA GLU A 102 6.68 16.05 8.41
C GLU A 102 5.77 15.50 7.32
N LYS A 103 6.18 15.65 6.08
CA LYS A 103 5.57 15.02 4.92
C LYS A 103 6.03 13.58 4.76
N GLY A 104 5.41 12.86 3.83
CA GLY A 104 5.73 11.49 3.50
C GLY A 104 6.73 11.33 2.36
N ILE A 105 7.03 10.08 2.05
CA ILE A 105 7.98 9.69 1.01
C ILE A 105 7.57 10.20 -0.39
N LEU A 106 6.27 10.35 -0.66
CA LEU A 106 5.78 10.90 -1.93
C LEU A 106 6.25 12.34 -2.13
N ALA A 107 6.19 13.16 -1.09
CA ALA A 107 6.72 14.52 -1.14
C ALA A 107 8.26 14.54 -1.30
N ALA A 108 8.98 13.64 -0.61
CA ALA A 108 10.44 13.53 -0.76
C ALA A 108 10.85 13.20 -2.20
N PHE A 109 10.19 12.22 -2.82
CA PHE A 109 10.42 11.89 -4.23
C PHE A 109 10.04 13.05 -5.16
N GLY A 110 8.93 13.75 -4.86
CA GLY A 110 8.54 14.96 -5.61
C GLY A 110 9.61 16.05 -5.56
N GLU A 111 10.17 16.33 -4.39
CA GLU A 111 11.29 17.28 -4.22
C GLU A 111 12.55 16.84 -5.00
N ALA A 112 12.81 15.53 -5.06
CA ALA A 112 13.91 14.96 -5.85
C ALA A 112 13.63 14.92 -7.37
N GLY A 113 12.54 15.53 -7.84
CA GLY A 113 12.21 15.65 -9.25
C GLY A 113 11.49 14.45 -9.87
N TYR A 114 10.97 13.54 -9.05
CA TYR A 114 10.13 12.44 -9.55
C TYR A 114 8.70 12.92 -9.75
N ARG A 115 8.08 12.46 -10.84
CA ARG A 115 6.63 12.42 -10.91
C ARG A 115 6.15 11.36 -9.91
N THR A 116 5.19 11.70 -9.06
CA THR A 116 4.69 10.79 -8.02
C THR A 116 3.23 10.47 -8.21
N ALA A 117 2.84 9.23 -7.90
CA ALA A 117 1.45 8.80 -7.95
C ALA A 117 1.11 7.91 -6.74
N PHE A 118 -0.12 8.02 -6.24
CA PHE A 118 -0.68 7.18 -5.20
C PHE A 118 -2.03 6.63 -5.66
N PHE A 119 -2.10 5.30 -5.82
CA PHE A 119 -3.32 4.61 -6.22
C PHE A 119 -3.73 3.63 -5.15
N SER A 120 -4.94 3.78 -4.62
CA SER A 120 -5.45 2.97 -3.52
C SER A 120 -6.72 2.23 -3.92
N ASN A 121 -6.76 0.93 -3.62
CA ASN A 121 -7.97 0.12 -3.69
C ASN A 121 -8.74 0.12 -2.37
N GLN A 122 -8.51 1.09 -1.50
CA GLN A 122 -9.26 1.31 -0.27
C GLN A 122 -10.15 2.54 -0.39
N LEU A 123 -11.15 2.66 0.45
CA LEU A 123 -11.96 3.88 0.57
C LEU A 123 -11.20 4.92 1.40
N ARG A 124 -11.41 6.19 1.11
CA ARG A 124 -10.97 7.26 2.01
C ARG A 124 -11.68 7.14 3.36
N ASN A 125 -10.94 7.45 4.39
CA ASN A 125 -11.44 7.44 5.76
C ASN A 125 -10.98 8.65 6.57
N HIS A 126 -10.47 9.68 5.89
CA HIS A 126 -9.94 10.92 6.48
C HIS A 126 -8.78 10.67 7.47
N SER A 127 -7.98 9.64 7.20
CA SER A 127 -6.79 9.30 7.98
C SER A 127 -5.52 9.87 7.36
N TYR A 128 -4.40 9.69 8.05
CA TYR A 128 -3.07 10.03 7.52
C TYR A 128 -2.73 9.33 6.22
N ILE A 129 -3.32 8.17 5.91
CA ILE A 129 -3.11 7.48 4.62
C ILE A 129 -3.60 8.36 3.48
N ASP A 130 -4.79 8.96 3.63
CA ASP A 130 -5.37 9.82 2.62
C ASP A 130 -4.52 11.07 2.42
N PHE A 131 -4.12 11.73 3.50
CA PHE A 131 -3.34 12.96 3.45
C PHE A 131 -1.95 12.72 2.85
N LEU A 132 -1.28 11.64 3.22
CA LEU A 132 0.02 11.26 2.67
C LEU A 132 -0.11 10.86 1.19
N GLY A 133 -1.18 10.16 0.81
CA GLY A 133 -1.46 9.84 -0.59
C GLY A 133 -1.69 11.10 -1.43
N GLU A 134 -2.34 12.12 -0.85
CA GLU A 134 -2.61 13.41 -1.51
C GLU A 134 -1.36 14.30 -1.68
N GLU A 135 -0.21 13.92 -1.13
CA GLU A 135 1.06 14.56 -1.44
C GLU A 135 1.59 14.22 -2.85
N ALA A 136 1.05 13.17 -3.47
CA ALA A 136 1.43 12.79 -4.83
C ALA A 136 0.90 13.77 -5.88
N HIS A 137 1.60 13.86 -7.02
CA HIS A 137 1.14 14.63 -8.18
C HIS A 137 -0.17 14.06 -8.77
N ASN A 138 -0.40 12.75 -8.63
CA ASN A 138 -1.63 12.09 -9.06
C ASN A 138 -2.11 11.12 -7.97
N THR A 139 -3.33 11.31 -7.49
CA THR A 139 -3.93 10.46 -6.44
C THR A 139 -5.28 9.93 -6.88
N CYS A 140 -5.51 8.64 -6.71
CA CYS A 140 -6.78 8.01 -6.98
C CYS A 140 -7.12 6.91 -5.96
N PHE A 141 -8.30 7.01 -5.37
CA PHE A 141 -8.93 5.97 -4.58
C PHE A 141 -9.98 5.31 -5.48
N ILE A 142 -9.64 4.14 -6.05
CA ILE A 142 -10.42 3.54 -7.14
C ILE A 142 -11.83 3.11 -6.70
N ARG A 143 -11.99 2.69 -5.45
CA ARG A 143 -13.30 2.30 -4.89
C ARG A 143 -14.31 3.44 -4.78
N GLU A 144 -13.86 4.69 -4.71
CA GLU A 144 -14.76 5.84 -4.72
C GLU A 144 -15.43 6.02 -6.08
N LYS A 145 -14.79 5.56 -7.15
CA LYS A 145 -15.34 5.63 -8.51
C LYS A 145 -16.34 4.52 -8.81
N GLN A 146 -16.32 3.45 -8.02
CA GLN A 146 -17.15 2.26 -8.19
C GLN A 146 -17.70 1.77 -6.84
N PRO A 147 -18.52 2.55 -6.13
CA PRO A 147 -18.93 2.25 -4.75
C PRO A 147 -19.71 0.94 -4.59
N SER A 148 -20.40 0.51 -5.64
CA SER A 148 -21.20 -0.74 -5.66
C SER A 148 -20.38 -1.99 -5.96
N GLN A 149 -19.11 -1.85 -6.33
CA GLN A 149 -18.20 -2.95 -6.63
C GLN A 149 -17.08 -3.01 -5.62
N GLN A 150 -16.58 -4.20 -5.36
CA GLN A 150 -15.32 -4.40 -4.67
C GLN A 150 -14.28 -4.78 -5.73
N PRO A 151 -13.57 -3.80 -6.31
CA PRO A 151 -12.63 -4.08 -7.38
C PRO A 151 -11.48 -4.93 -6.85
N ASP A 152 -11.03 -5.89 -7.67
CA ASP A 152 -9.81 -6.61 -7.42
C ASP A 152 -8.60 -5.66 -7.51
N ASP A 153 -7.51 -5.98 -6.84
CA ASP A 153 -6.31 -5.14 -6.82
C ASP A 153 -5.68 -4.97 -8.22
N GLU A 154 -5.96 -5.88 -9.15
CA GLU A 154 -5.58 -5.76 -10.56
C GLU A 154 -6.14 -4.49 -11.23
N GLN A 155 -7.24 -3.93 -10.71
CA GLN A 155 -7.80 -2.66 -11.17
C GLN A 155 -6.88 -1.45 -10.91
N LEU A 156 -5.82 -1.60 -10.13
CA LEU A 156 -4.76 -0.60 -9.98
C LEU A 156 -3.84 -0.53 -11.21
N LEU A 157 -3.68 -1.62 -11.97
CA LEU A 157 -2.74 -1.71 -13.09
C LEU A 157 -3.01 -0.73 -14.24
N PRO A 158 -4.27 -0.46 -14.65
CA PRO A 158 -4.56 0.56 -15.65
C PRO A 158 -4.04 1.96 -15.28
N TYR A 159 -4.06 2.31 -14.00
CA TYR A 159 -3.54 3.61 -13.52
C TYR A 159 -2.01 3.66 -13.61
N VAL A 160 -1.34 2.55 -13.32
CA VAL A 160 0.12 2.41 -13.54
C VAL A 160 0.46 2.58 -15.01
N ALA A 161 -0.26 1.89 -15.90
CA ALA A 161 -0.08 1.98 -17.34
C ALA A 161 -0.27 3.43 -17.86
N GLN A 162 -1.26 4.15 -17.34
CA GLN A 162 -1.49 5.56 -17.69
C GLN A 162 -0.33 6.48 -17.25
N GLU A 163 0.30 6.24 -16.10
CA GLU A 163 1.47 7.01 -15.69
C GLU A 163 2.70 6.68 -16.55
N LEU A 164 2.92 5.42 -16.85
CA LEU A 164 4.01 4.96 -17.72
C LEU A 164 3.88 5.50 -19.15
N ALA A 165 2.65 5.57 -19.69
CA ALA A 165 2.37 6.10 -21.02
C ALA A 165 2.71 7.60 -21.19
N LYS A 166 2.94 8.33 -20.10
CA LYS A 166 3.43 9.71 -20.13
C LYS A 166 4.95 9.80 -20.34
N HIS A 167 5.63 8.65 -20.40
CA HIS A 167 7.09 8.52 -20.55
C HIS A 167 7.91 9.40 -19.59
N PRO A 168 7.61 9.42 -18.29
CA PRO A 168 8.41 10.21 -17.35
C PRO A 168 9.80 9.61 -17.21
N LYS A 169 10.84 10.45 -17.19
CA LYS A 169 12.20 10.00 -16.88
C LYS A 169 12.29 9.45 -15.45
N LYS A 170 11.63 10.11 -14.50
CA LYS A 170 11.63 9.73 -13.08
C LYS A 170 10.20 9.59 -12.58
N LEU A 171 9.85 8.39 -12.10
CA LEU A 171 8.51 8.05 -11.64
C LEU A 171 8.57 7.25 -10.34
N PHE A 172 7.79 7.66 -9.35
CA PHE A 172 7.56 6.91 -8.13
C PHE A 172 6.06 6.69 -7.93
N ILE A 173 5.63 5.44 -7.86
CA ILE A 173 4.23 5.05 -7.67
C ILE A 173 4.09 4.29 -6.35
N VAL A 174 3.08 4.63 -5.57
CA VAL A 174 2.62 3.82 -4.44
C VAL A 174 1.29 3.18 -4.82
N LEU A 175 1.22 1.85 -4.70
CA LEU A 175 0.00 1.06 -4.85
C LEU A 175 -0.43 0.56 -3.47
N HIS A 176 -1.59 0.97 -3.02
CA HIS A 176 -2.16 0.55 -1.74
C HIS A 176 -3.31 -0.42 -2.00
N MET A 177 -3.03 -1.70 -1.80
CA MET A 177 -3.95 -2.79 -2.10
C MET A 177 -5.06 -2.91 -1.05
N TYR A 178 -6.15 -3.57 -1.43
CA TYR A 178 -7.12 -4.10 -0.48
C TYR A 178 -6.72 -5.50 0.01
N GLY A 179 -5.91 -6.19 -0.76
CA GLY A 179 -5.19 -7.42 -0.42
C GLY A 179 -6.05 -8.51 0.16
N SER A 180 -5.56 -9.11 1.24
CA SER A 180 -6.22 -10.22 1.95
C SER A 180 -7.11 -9.75 3.11
N HIS A 181 -7.75 -8.58 2.99
CA HIS A 181 -8.71 -8.12 3.99
C HIS A 181 -9.90 -9.10 4.09
N PHE A 182 -10.41 -9.36 5.27
CA PHE A 182 -11.62 -10.17 5.41
C PHE A 182 -12.84 -9.44 4.77
N ASN A 183 -13.86 -10.07 4.16
CA ASN A 183 -13.96 -11.50 3.88
C ASN A 183 -12.98 -11.94 2.79
N TYR A 184 -12.20 -12.97 3.05
CA TYR A 184 -11.21 -13.47 2.09
C TYR A 184 -11.85 -13.93 0.79
N ARG A 185 -13.06 -14.51 0.85
CA ARG A 185 -13.81 -14.97 -0.31
C ARG A 185 -14.09 -13.87 -1.34
N ASP A 186 -14.21 -12.62 -0.90
CA ASP A 186 -14.47 -11.46 -1.75
C ASP A 186 -13.20 -10.90 -2.41
N ARG A 187 -12.04 -11.53 -2.19
CA ARG A 187 -10.74 -11.03 -2.68
C ARG A 187 -10.28 -11.66 -3.98
N TYR A 188 -11.02 -12.61 -4.51
CA TYR A 188 -10.69 -13.30 -5.76
C TYR A 188 -11.95 -13.78 -6.48
N SER A 189 -11.84 -13.96 -7.81
CA SER A 189 -12.92 -14.50 -8.62
C SER A 189 -13.16 -15.99 -8.33
N ARG A 190 -14.35 -16.50 -8.61
CA ARG A 190 -14.65 -17.94 -8.44
C ARG A 190 -13.72 -18.84 -9.26
N THR A 191 -13.25 -18.36 -10.39
CA THR A 191 -12.28 -19.09 -11.23
C THR A 191 -10.90 -19.23 -10.59
N ASN A 192 -10.58 -18.37 -9.63
CA ASN A 192 -9.32 -18.39 -8.88
C ASN A 192 -9.44 -19.09 -7.53
N ALA A 193 -10.63 -19.55 -7.13
CA ALA A 193 -10.84 -20.33 -5.92
C ALA A 193 -10.18 -21.71 -6.05
N ARG A 194 -9.12 -21.95 -5.29
CA ARG A 194 -8.34 -23.20 -5.32
C ARG A 194 -8.53 -24.08 -4.11
N PHE A 195 -8.89 -23.50 -2.97
CA PHE A 195 -9.05 -24.20 -1.72
C PHE A 195 -10.50 -24.06 -1.26
N LEU A 196 -11.26 -25.13 -1.36
CA LEU A 196 -12.70 -25.16 -1.07
C LEU A 196 -12.99 -26.10 0.13
N PRO A 197 -14.04 -25.83 0.91
CA PRO A 197 -14.95 -24.69 0.85
C PRO A 197 -14.30 -23.41 1.35
N ASP A 198 -14.63 -22.28 0.74
CA ASP A 198 -14.07 -20.95 1.03
C ASP A 198 -15.14 -19.93 1.51
N GLU A 199 -16.39 -20.36 1.65
CA GLU A 199 -17.50 -19.51 2.11
C GLU A 199 -17.73 -19.66 3.62
N PRO A 200 -17.87 -18.53 4.35
CA PRO A 200 -18.05 -18.57 5.82
C PRO A 200 -19.32 -19.32 6.26
N THR A 201 -20.37 -19.35 5.44
CA THR A 201 -21.63 -20.05 5.70
C THR A 201 -21.47 -21.58 5.74
N GLU A 202 -20.44 -22.09 5.07
CA GLU A 202 -20.09 -23.50 5.02
C GLU A 202 -18.94 -23.84 6.01
N ALA A 203 -18.38 -22.81 6.64
CA ALA A 203 -17.21 -22.96 7.49
C ALA A 203 -17.58 -23.63 8.81
N LYS A 204 -17.22 -24.88 8.91
CA LYS A 204 -17.13 -25.62 10.19
C LYS A 204 -15.70 -25.56 10.73
N VAL A 205 -15.51 -26.03 11.95
CA VAL A 205 -14.17 -26.04 12.57
C VAL A 205 -13.17 -26.85 11.73
N GLU A 206 -13.61 -27.96 11.16
CA GLU A 206 -12.81 -28.83 10.30
C GLU A 206 -12.41 -28.20 8.96
N ASN A 207 -13.12 -27.18 8.52
CA ASN A 207 -12.85 -26.48 7.24
C ASN A 207 -11.97 -25.25 7.41
N ARG A 208 -11.55 -24.90 8.61
CA ARG A 208 -10.70 -23.72 8.87
C ARG A 208 -9.41 -23.67 8.06
N PRO A 209 -8.71 -24.80 7.81
CA PRO A 209 -7.51 -24.75 6.97
C PRO A 209 -7.75 -24.30 5.54
N GLN A 210 -8.98 -24.41 5.02
CA GLN A 210 -9.33 -23.96 3.67
C GLN A 210 -9.63 -22.46 3.63
N LEU A 211 -10.01 -21.87 4.77
CA LEU A 211 -10.35 -20.45 4.88
C LEU A 211 -9.15 -19.54 5.15
N ILE A 212 -8.00 -20.12 5.42
CA ILE A 212 -6.72 -19.44 5.65
C ILE A 212 -5.82 -19.66 4.44
#